data_df0b6423f1a1ce38f06afe8bf5cdfb38
#
_entry.id   df0b6423f1a1ce38f06afe8bf5cdfb38
#
_cell.length_a   1.000
_cell.length_b   1.000
_cell.length_c   1.000
_cell.angle_alpha   90.00
_cell.angle_beta   90.00
_cell.angle_gamma   90.00
#
_symmetry.space_group_name_H-M   'P 1'
#
loop_
_entity.id
_entity.type
_entity.pdbx_description
1 polymer ?
#
loop_
_entity_poly.entity_id
_entity_poly.type
_entity_poly.pdbx_seq_one_letter_code
_entity_poly.pdbx_strand_id
1 'polypeptide(L)'
;SSMLDAIRFFQRQAGDLPQLLTLGGMEELGDEGPRLHQETGSRINLGPSDKVLLVGEKAQWMKAGILQSGIERESIKSVADVLEAESLVSEFEGAVLLKGSRTNALETLVPDWATEEGKMEYAGC
;
A
#
# COMPACT_ATOMS: atom_id res chain seq x y z
N SER A 1 2.04 -14.23 -1.35
CA SER A 1 1.48 -13.73 -0.11
C SER A 1 0.17 -13.01 -0.36
N SER A 2 -0.65 -12.89 0.67
CA SER A 2 -1.94 -12.22 0.53
C SER A 2 -1.78 -10.75 0.16
N MET A 3 -0.71 -10.12 0.63
CA MET A 3 -0.42 -8.73 0.27
C MET A 3 -0.13 -8.59 -1.23
N LEU A 4 0.74 -9.43 -1.79
CA LEU A 4 1.04 -9.39 -3.23
C LEU A 4 -0.18 -9.74 -4.07
N ASP A 5 -0.97 -10.72 -3.63
CA ASP A 5 -2.19 -11.09 -4.35
C ASP A 5 -3.17 -9.93 -4.42
N ALA A 6 -3.33 -9.21 -3.30
CA ALA A 6 -4.19 -8.04 -3.25
C ALA A 6 -3.67 -6.93 -4.16
N ILE A 7 -2.37 -6.68 -4.13
CA ILE A 7 -1.76 -5.66 -4.98
C ILE A 7 -1.99 -5.99 -6.46
N ARG A 8 -1.74 -7.23 -6.85
CA ARG A 8 -1.89 -7.63 -8.25
C ARG A 8 -3.34 -7.57 -8.72
N PHE A 9 -4.27 -8.01 -7.86
CA PHE A 9 -5.69 -7.91 -8.18
C PHE A 9 -6.09 -6.44 -8.37
N PHE A 10 -5.70 -5.59 -7.44
CA PHE A 10 -5.97 -4.16 -7.52
C PHE A 10 -5.41 -3.55 -8.82
N GLN A 11 -4.18 -3.90 -9.16
CA GLN A 11 -3.53 -3.35 -10.35
C GLN A 11 -4.27 -3.74 -11.63
N ARG A 12 -4.81 -4.94 -11.68
CA ARG A 12 -5.63 -5.36 -12.83
C ARG A 12 -6.91 -4.54 -12.91
N GLN A 13 -7.53 -4.25 -11.76
CA GLN A 13 -8.76 -3.45 -11.72
C GLN A 13 -8.49 -1.99 -12.09
N ALA A 14 -7.36 -1.46 -11.66
CA ALA A 14 -7.02 -0.06 -11.92
C ALA A 14 -6.73 0.22 -13.40
N GLY A 15 -6.27 -0.79 -14.14
CA GLY A 15 -5.96 -0.62 -15.56
C GLY A 15 -4.93 0.46 -15.79
N ASP A 16 -5.29 1.47 -16.57
CA ASP A 16 -4.37 2.57 -16.94
C ASP A 16 -4.41 3.75 -15.99
N LEU A 17 -5.24 3.70 -14.95
CA LEU A 17 -5.30 4.81 -13.99
C LEU A 17 -4.02 4.86 -13.15
N PRO A 18 -3.58 6.07 -12.76
CA PRO A 18 -2.52 6.17 -11.76
C PRO A 18 -2.92 5.41 -10.50
N GLN A 19 -1.96 4.80 -9.83
CA GLN A 19 -2.21 3.95 -8.66
C GLN A 19 -1.49 4.48 -7.43
N LEU A 20 -2.17 4.45 -6.30
CA LEU A 20 -1.55 4.65 -5.00
C LEU A 20 -1.69 3.37 -4.20
N LEU A 21 -0.58 2.74 -3.89
CA LEU A 21 -0.57 1.56 -3.02
C LEU A 21 -0.31 2.04 -1.60
N THR A 22 -1.35 2.02 -0.76
CA THR A 22 -1.24 2.41 0.65
C THR A 22 -1.11 1.13 1.46
N LEU A 23 0.09 0.87 1.95
CA LEU A 23 0.45 -0.41 2.55
C LEU A 23 0.83 -0.28 4.01
N GLY A 24 0.16 -1.02 4.88
CA GLY A 24 0.57 -1.20 6.25
C GLY A 24 1.45 -2.44 6.39
N GLY A 25 1.90 -2.72 7.61
CA GLY A 25 2.71 -3.90 7.85
C GLY A 25 1.91 -5.18 7.88
N MET A 26 2.61 -6.28 7.69
CA MET A 26 2.04 -7.62 7.83
C MET A 26 2.28 -8.09 9.27
N GLU A 27 1.26 -8.68 9.88
CA GLU A 27 1.34 -9.13 11.27
C GLU A 27 1.70 -10.61 11.39
N GLU A 28 2.10 -11.00 12.59
CA GLU A 28 2.30 -12.40 12.98
C GLU A 28 3.37 -13.15 12.17
N LEU A 29 4.38 -12.44 11.70
CA LEU A 29 5.48 -13.04 10.95
C LEU A 29 6.71 -13.37 11.82
N GLY A 30 6.69 -12.95 13.09
CA GLY A 30 7.80 -13.21 14.02
C GLY A 30 9.13 -12.65 13.52
N ASP A 31 10.19 -13.40 13.72
CA ASP A 31 11.55 -12.98 13.35
C ASP A 31 11.76 -12.86 11.85
N GLU A 32 10.89 -13.47 11.06
CA GLU A 32 10.95 -13.40 9.61
C GLU A 32 10.30 -12.13 9.05
N GLY A 33 9.70 -11.30 9.93
CA GLY A 33 8.98 -10.11 9.51
C GLY A 33 9.77 -9.21 8.57
N PRO A 34 10.95 -8.73 8.97
CA PRO A 34 11.73 -7.83 8.11
C PRO A 34 12.04 -8.45 6.75
N ARG A 35 12.46 -9.71 6.73
CA ARG A 35 12.83 -10.39 5.48
C ARG A 35 11.62 -10.54 4.55
N LEU A 36 10.48 -10.96 5.12
CA LEU A 36 9.28 -11.19 4.32
C LEU A 36 8.71 -9.88 3.78
N HIS A 37 8.80 -8.80 4.56
CA HIS A 37 8.40 -7.47 4.07
C HIS A 37 9.30 -7.03 2.92
N GLN A 38 10.60 -7.20 3.06
CA GLN A 38 11.53 -6.83 2.01
C GLN A 38 11.29 -7.63 0.73
N GLU A 39 11.08 -8.93 0.87
CA GLU A 39 10.81 -9.81 -0.26
C GLU A 39 9.52 -9.39 -0.97
N THR A 40 8.47 -9.10 -0.21
CA THR A 40 7.21 -8.63 -0.78
C THR A 40 7.43 -7.34 -1.56
N GLY A 41 8.16 -6.38 -0.96
CA GLY A 41 8.46 -5.11 -1.62
C GLY A 41 9.20 -5.30 -2.93
N SER A 42 10.12 -6.26 -2.99
CA SER A 42 10.92 -6.48 -4.19
C SER A 42 10.08 -7.00 -5.37
N ARG A 43 8.87 -7.44 -5.13
CA ARG A 43 7.99 -7.98 -6.16
C ARG A 43 6.90 -7.02 -6.61
N ILE A 44 6.93 -5.79 -6.11
CA ILE A 44 5.97 -4.76 -6.52
C ILE A 44 6.44 -4.10 -7.81
N ASN A 45 5.53 -4.00 -8.79
CA ASN A 45 5.81 -3.31 -10.05
C ASN A 45 4.92 -2.07 -10.14
N LEU A 46 5.52 -0.96 -10.55
CA LEU A 46 4.79 0.30 -10.72
C LEU A 46 5.16 0.96 -12.03
N GLY A 47 4.21 1.71 -12.58
CA GLY A 47 4.46 2.59 -13.71
C GLY A 47 4.91 3.97 -13.24
N PRO A 48 5.19 4.89 -14.18
CA PRO A 48 5.77 6.21 -13.84
C PRO A 48 4.84 7.13 -13.05
N SER A 49 3.53 6.93 -13.14
CA SER A 49 2.57 7.78 -12.42
C SER A 49 2.10 7.16 -11.11
N ASP A 50 2.63 6.00 -10.76
CA ASP A 50 2.18 5.25 -9.59
C ASP A 50 3.02 5.59 -8.36
N LYS A 51 2.43 5.47 -7.18
CA LYS A 51 3.08 5.80 -5.90
C LYS A 51 2.82 4.71 -4.87
N VAL A 52 3.72 4.63 -3.90
CA VAL A 52 3.55 3.77 -2.73
C VAL A 52 3.58 4.63 -1.49
N LEU A 53 2.63 4.40 -0.58
CA LEU A 53 2.58 5.05 0.72
C LEU A 53 2.70 3.97 1.78
N LEU A 54 3.79 3.98 2.53
CA LEU A 54 4.04 3.02 3.60
C LEU A 54 3.58 3.62 4.92
N VAL A 55 2.67 2.92 5.60
CA VAL A 55 2.04 3.41 6.83
C VAL A 55 2.44 2.52 8.01
N GLY A 56 3.08 3.12 8.99
CA GLY A 56 3.46 2.42 10.21
C GLY A 56 4.87 1.89 10.17
N GLU A 57 5.35 1.48 11.36
CA GLU A 57 6.74 1.06 11.54
C GLU A 57 7.13 -0.17 10.71
N LYS A 58 6.28 -1.21 10.74
CA LYS A 58 6.61 -2.46 10.05
C LYS A 58 6.58 -2.30 8.53
N ALA A 59 5.74 -1.41 8.01
CA ALA A 59 5.67 -1.18 6.57
C ALA A 59 7.01 -0.69 6.00
N GLN A 60 7.81 -0.02 6.81
CA GLN A 60 9.10 0.51 6.38
C GLN A 60 10.06 -0.59 5.94
N TRP A 61 9.88 -1.81 6.45
CA TRP A 61 10.71 -2.93 6.03
C TRP A 61 10.52 -3.28 4.55
N MET A 62 9.43 -2.84 3.94
CA MET A 62 9.22 -3.06 2.50
C MET A 62 10.03 -2.11 1.62
N LYS A 63 10.46 -0.97 2.16
CA LYS A 63 11.10 0.08 1.38
C LYS A 63 12.34 -0.40 0.60
N ALA A 64 13.22 -1.11 1.28
CA ALA A 64 14.43 -1.61 0.63
C ALA A 64 14.11 -2.53 -0.55
N GLY A 65 13.12 -3.41 -0.37
CA GLY A 65 12.69 -4.30 -1.45
C GLY A 65 12.07 -3.53 -2.61
N ILE A 66 11.25 -2.53 -2.32
CA ILE A 66 10.63 -1.72 -3.36
C ILE A 66 11.70 -1.00 -4.18
N LEU A 67 12.72 -0.45 -3.51
CA LEU A 67 13.83 0.19 -4.22
C LEU A 67 14.62 -0.81 -5.07
N GLN A 68 14.78 -2.04 -4.58
CA GLN A 68 15.47 -3.09 -5.34
C GLN A 68 14.72 -3.46 -6.62
N SER A 69 13.40 -3.29 -6.65
CA SER A 69 12.61 -3.60 -7.83
C SER A 69 12.73 -2.54 -8.93
N GLY A 70 13.45 -1.45 -8.66
CA GLY A 70 13.67 -0.40 -9.64
C GLY A 70 12.73 0.79 -9.50
N ILE A 71 11.87 0.79 -8.50
CA ILE A 71 10.97 1.92 -8.23
C ILE A 71 11.79 3.08 -7.68
N GLU A 72 11.56 4.27 -8.20
CA GLU A 72 12.28 5.45 -7.75
C GLU A 72 11.89 5.87 -6.33
N ARG A 73 12.87 6.38 -5.59
CA ARG A 73 12.68 6.81 -4.22
C ARG A 73 11.57 7.85 -4.09
N GLU A 74 11.46 8.74 -5.08
CA GLU A 74 10.44 9.80 -5.09
C GLU A 74 9.02 9.26 -5.19
N SER A 75 8.86 8.03 -5.65
CA SER A 75 7.55 7.38 -5.72
C SER A 75 7.13 6.72 -4.42
N ILE A 76 8.00 6.72 -3.41
CA ILE A 76 7.74 6.07 -2.12
C ILE A 76 7.66 7.12 -1.02
N LYS A 77 6.55 7.16 -0.29
CA LYS A 77 6.40 7.99 0.88
C LYS A 77 6.19 7.11 2.10
N SER A 78 6.68 7.58 3.24
CA SER A 78 6.56 6.86 4.50
C SER A 78 5.93 7.77 5.55
N VAL A 79 4.93 7.28 6.25
CA VAL A 79 4.26 8.01 7.32
C VAL A 79 4.13 7.12 8.54
N ALA A 80 4.00 7.73 9.72
CA ALA A 80 3.96 6.99 10.96
C ALA A 80 2.62 6.29 11.20
N ASP A 81 1.52 6.91 10.77
CA ASP A 81 0.18 6.38 11.05
C ASP A 81 -0.84 6.90 10.05
N VAL A 82 -2.10 6.48 10.24
CA VAL A 82 -3.19 6.86 9.33
C VAL A 82 -3.49 8.34 9.33
N LEU A 83 -3.23 9.03 10.43
CA LEU A 83 -3.49 10.47 10.47
C LEU A 83 -2.59 11.22 9.49
N GLU A 84 -1.34 10.82 9.41
CA GLU A 84 -0.41 11.41 8.44
C GLU A 84 -0.74 10.99 7.00
N ALA A 85 -1.33 9.81 6.83
CA ALA A 85 -1.67 9.29 5.50
C ALA A 85 -2.91 9.95 4.89
N GLU A 86 -3.80 10.49 5.72
CA GLU A 86 -5.12 10.93 5.29
C GLU A 86 -5.11 11.88 4.09
N SER A 87 -4.33 12.95 4.17
CA SER A 87 -4.31 13.93 3.09
C SER A 87 -3.70 13.35 1.81
N LEU A 88 -2.68 12.51 1.94
CA LEU A 88 -2.04 11.90 0.78
C LEU A 88 -3.00 10.98 0.04
N VAL A 89 -3.81 10.23 0.79
CA VAL A 89 -4.81 9.35 0.20
C VAL A 89 -5.94 10.14 -0.43
N SER A 90 -6.48 11.12 0.29
CA SER A 90 -7.65 11.88 -0.18
C SER A 90 -7.32 12.77 -1.37
N GLU A 91 -6.08 13.22 -1.50
CA GLU A 91 -5.67 14.11 -2.59
C GLU A 91 -5.17 13.36 -3.82
N PHE A 92 -4.96 12.06 -3.71
CA PHE A 92 -4.47 11.29 -4.85
C PHE A 92 -5.56 11.14 -5.92
N GLU A 93 -5.23 11.50 -7.14
CA GLU A 93 -6.14 11.35 -8.28
C GLU A 93 -5.83 10.08 -9.04
N GLY A 94 -6.65 9.05 -8.84
CA GLY A 94 -6.46 7.75 -9.45
C GLY A 94 -7.08 6.66 -8.59
N ALA A 95 -6.61 5.45 -8.79
CA ALA A 95 -7.06 4.29 -8.01
C ALA A 95 -6.21 4.15 -6.74
N VAL A 96 -6.83 3.82 -5.62
CA VAL A 96 -6.16 3.68 -4.33
C VAL A 96 -6.42 2.31 -3.74
N LEU A 97 -5.34 1.61 -3.36
CA LEU A 97 -5.43 0.38 -2.59
C LEU A 97 -5.07 0.68 -1.14
N LEU A 98 -5.87 0.14 -0.21
CA LEU A 98 -5.59 0.21 1.22
C LEU A 98 -5.42 -1.23 1.70
N LYS A 99 -4.21 -1.63 2.05
CA LYS A 99 -3.92 -3.00 2.49
C LYS A 99 -2.97 -3.00 3.68
N GLY A 100 -3.39 -3.60 4.78
CA GLY A 100 -2.56 -3.71 5.98
C GLY A 100 -3.24 -4.53 7.04
N SER A 101 -2.59 -4.65 8.19
CA SER A 101 -3.18 -5.33 9.35
C SER A 101 -4.19 -4.41 10.02
N ARG A 102 -4.99 -4.98 10.92
CA ARG A 102 -5.96 -4.19 11.68
C ARG A 102 -5.32 -3.12 12.55
N THR A 103 -4.09 -3.36 12.98
CA THR A 103 -3.38 -2.37 13.81
C THR A 103 -3.05 -1.10 13.05
N ASN A 104 -3.05 -1.14 11.72
CA ASN A 104 -2.81 0.05 10.90
C ASN A 104 -4.06 0.91 10.75
N ALA A 105 -5.24 0.34 10.99
CA ALA A 105 -6.54 1.04 10.91
C ALA A 105 -6.76 1.75 9.55
N LEU A 106 -6.26 1.16 8.46
CA LEU A 106 -6.37 1.76 7.13
C LEU A 106 -7.81 1.92 6.67
N GLU A 107 -8.73 1.10 7.19
CA GLU A 107 -10.15 1.20 6.86
C GLU A 107 -10.74 2.56 7.20
N THR A 108 -10.13 3.30 8.12
CA THR A 108 -10.59 4.63 8.47
C THR A 108 -10.36 5.65 7.35
N LEU A 109 -9.53 5.30 6.36
CA LEU A 109 -9.25 6.16 5.22
C LEU A 109 -10.27 6.00 4.10
N VAL A 110 -11.13 4.99 4.18
CA VAL A 110 -12.14 4.74 3.14
C VAL A 110 -13.30 5.71 3.32
N PRO A 111 -13.57 6.59 2.34
CA PRO A 111 -14.73 7.49 2.41
C PRO A 111 -16.03 6.69 2.30
N ASP A 112 -17.08 7.17 2.92
CA ASP A 112 -18.39 6.50 2.88
C ASP A 112 -18.87 6.26 1.44
N TRP A 113 -18.71 7.24 0.56
CA TRP A 113 -19.15 7.10 -0.82
C TRP A 113 -18.36 6.01 -1.58
N ALA A 114 -17.13 5.78 -1.20
CA ALA A 114 -16.27 4.82 -1.89
C ALA A 114 -16.71 3.38 -1.62
N THR A 115 -17.13 3.09 -0.38
CA THR A 115 -17.59 1.74 -0.03
C THR A 115 -18.90 1.40 -0.74
N GLU A 116 -19.78 2.38 -0.95
CA GLU A 116 -21.05 2.18 -1.64
C GLU A 116 -20.88 2.02 -3.14
N GLU A 117 -19.97 2.76 -3.73
CA GLU A 117 -19.80 2.81 -5.18
C GLU A 117 -18.64 1.94 -5.69
N GLY A 118 -17.88 1.34 -4.82
CA GLY A 118 -16.77 0.49 -5.22
C GLY A 118 -15.64 1.22 -5.92
N LYS A 119 -15.45 2.50 -5.61
CA LYS A 119 -14.42 3.31 -6.24
C LYS A 119 -13.05 3.18 -5.61
N MET A 120 -12.96 2.55 -4.46
CA MET A 120 -11.70 2.26 -3.78
C MET A 120 -11.63 0.79 -3.48
N GLU A 121 -10.43 0.24 -3.60
CA GLU A 121 -10.19 -1.12 -3.16
C GLU A 121 -9.74 -1.10 -1.72
N TYR A 122 -10.39 -1.87 -0.88
CA TYR A 122 -10.00 -2.05 0.51
C TYR A 122 -9.79 -3.52 0.79
N ALA A 123 -8.63 -3.87 1.34
CA ALA A 123 -8.34 -5.24 1.75
C ALA A 123 -7.64 -5.20 3.10
N GLY A 124 -8.32 -5.70 4.12
CA GLY A 124 -7.77 -5.84 5.47
C GLY A 124 -7.29 -7.26 5.71
N CYS A 125 -6.63 -7.46 6.84
CA CYS A 125 -6.22 -8.79 7.26
C CYS A 125 -7.34 -9.52 7.94
#